data_5ccd2f037a55adda1e0440b065c22b39
#
_entry.id   5ccd2f037a55adda1e0440b065c22b39
#
_cell.length_a   1.000
_cell.length_b   1.000
_cell.length_c   1.000
_cell.angle_alpha   90.00
_cell.angle_beta   90.00
_cell.angle_gamma   90.00
#
_symmetry.space_group_name_H-M   'P 1'
#
loop_
_entity.id
_entity.type
_entity.pdbx_description
1 polymer ?
#
loop_
_entity_poly.entity_id
_entity_poly.type
_entity_poly.pdbx_seq_one_letter_code
_entity_poly.pdbx_strand_id
1 'polypeptide(L)'
;MLAIVAAYLTFVGVGTFVMKRLPGDGFRFYGLSFVYNIVQVMLCSYMCIESLVIALRQGYTLTPCNTFDVVGAPVAKVLWLFYMSKVLDFMDTFFIVMKKNWKQLTFLHVYHHSTIFAFYWLNLNAGYDGDIFLTIILNGAIHTVMYTYYFVSLHTRDIWWKKYLTMCQMVQFGCMNVQAVYLLGSGCTKFPPRLTAMYFVYIVSMFGLFAHFFVQSY
;
A
#
# COMPACT_ATOMS: atom_id res chain seq x y z
N MET A 1 -15.05 -8.69 -0.36
CA MET A 1 -13.59 -8.82 -0.33
C MET A 1 -13.11 -9.98 -1.20
N LEU A 2 -13.43 -11.25 -0.88
CA LEU A 2 -12.91 -12.41 -1.62
C LEU A 2 -13.17 -12.37 -3.13
N ALA A 3 -14.37 -11.94 -3.56
CA ALA A 3 -14.70 -11.83 -4.99
C ALA A 3 -13.78 -10.84 -5.73
N ILE A 4 -13.41 -9.72 -5.12
CA ILE A 4 -12.51 -8.72 -5.71
C ILE A 4 -11.09 -9.28 -5.81
N VAL A 5 -10.59 -9.93 -4.75
CA VAL A 5 -9.27 -10.59 -4.78
C VAL A 5 -9.25 -11.71 -5.83
N ALA A 6 -10.29 -12.52 -5.91
CA ALA A 6 -10.42 -13.58 -6.92
C ALA A 6 -10.43 -12.98 -8.34
N ALA A 7 -11.19 -11.91 -8.58
CA ALA A 7 -11.21 -11.22 -9.86
C ALA A 7 -9.83 -10.65 -10.23
N TYR A 8 -9.13 -10.04 -9.27
CA TYR A 8 -7.76 -9.56 -9.46
C TYR A 8 -6.80 -10.69 -9.85
N LEU A 9 -6.78 -11.79 -9.10
CA LEU A 9 -5.91 -12.94 -9.39
C LEU A 9 -6.26 -13.61 -10.72
N THR A 10 -7.55 -13.69 -11.06
CA THR A 10 -8.02 -14.17 -12.36
C THR A 10 -7.53 -13.27 -13.49
N PHE A 11 -7.62 -11.94 -13.32
CA PHE A 11 -7.08 -10.99 -14.29
C PHE A 11 -5.56 -11.17 -14.45
N VAL A 12 -4.80 -11.33 -13.37
CA VAL A 12 -3.35 -11.59 -13.44
C VAL A 12 -3.06 -12.85 -14.26
N GLY A 13 -3.75 -13.96 -13.96
CA GLY A 13 -3.55 -15.24 -14.66
C GLY A 13 -3.99 -15.19 -16.13
N VAL A 14 -5.27 -14.89 -16.35
CA VAL A 14 -5.88 -14.88 -17.69
C VAL A 14 -5.30 -13.76 -18.57
N GLY A 15 -5.17 -12.55 -18.01
CA GLY A 15 -4.58 -11.41 -18.72
C GLY A 15 -3.15 -11.70 -19.17
N THR A 16 -2.32 -12.26 -18.28
CA THR A 16 -0.94 -12.66 -18.61
C THR A 16 -0.92 -13.73 -19.72
N PHE A 17 -1.79 -14.74 -19.59
CA PHE A 17 -1.90 -15.82 -20.58
C PHE A 17 -2.29 -15.28 -21.97
N VAL A 18 -3.31 -14.43 -22.04
CA VAL A 18 -3.77 -13.83 -23.29
C VAL A 18 -2.70 -12.91 -23.88
N MET A 19 -2.16 -12.00 -23.07
CA MET A 19 -1.19 -11.01 -23.54
C MET A 19 0.13 -11.63 -24.00
N LYS A 20 0.55 -12.77 -23.42
CA LYS A 20 1.72 -13.52 -23.92
C LYS A 20 1.50 -14.13 -25.30
N ARG A 21 0.26 -14.44 -25.69
CA ARG A 21 -0.09 -15.01 -27.00
C ARG A 21 -0.33 -13.95 -28.07
N LEU A 22 -0.70 -12.74 -27.69
CA LEU A 22 -0.89 -11.65 -28.64
C LEU A 22 0.48 -11.20 -29.21
N PRO A 23 0.59 -11.00 -30.53
CA PRO A 23 1.81 -10.48 -31.16
C PRO A 23 2.05 -9.02 -30.73
N GLY A 24 3.29 -8.52 -30.93
CA GLY A 24 3.69 -7.14 -30.69
C GLY A 24 4.10 -6.82 -29.25
N ASP A 25 4.52 -5.58 -29.03
CA ASP A 25 5.20 -5.10 -27.80
C ASP A 25 4.25 -4.68 -26.65
N GLY A 26 2.97 -4.97 -26.76
CA GLY A 26 1.96 -4.51 -25.81
C GLY A 26 1.38 -3.14 -26.14
N PHE A 27 0.42 -2.71 -25.33
CA PHE A 27 -0.31 -1.46 -25.55
C PHE A 27 0.41 -0.27 -24.92
N ARG A 28 0.29 0.89 -25.54
CA ARG A 28 0.82 2.15 -25.01
C ARG A 28 -0.31 2.98 -24.41
N PHE A 29 -0.26 3.24 -23.10
CA PHE A 29 -1.28 3.99 -22.36
C PHE A 29 -0.71 5.26 -21.75
N TYR A 30 0.02 6.08 -22.54
CA TYR A 30 0.68 7.26 -22.01
C TYR A 30 -0.33 8.20 -21.30
N GLY A 31 -1.37 8.64 -22.00
CA GLY A 31 -2.35 9.58 -21.42
C GLY A 31 -3.07 9.01 -20.20
N LEU A 32 -3.48 7.74 -20.24
CA LEU A 32 -4.13 7.10 -19.09
C LEU A 32 -3.16 6.95 -17.91
N SER A 33 -1.91 6.53 -18.16
CA SER A 33 -0.87 6.43 -17.10
C SER A 33 -0.53 7.80 -16.53
N PHE A 34 -0.53 8.85 -17.35
CA PHE A 34 -0.28 10.22 -16.92
C PHE A 34 -1.35 10.70 -15.95
N VAL A 35 -2.62 10.60 -16.34
CA VAL A 35 -3.76 11.02 -15.49
C VAL A 35 -3.82 10.16 -14.22
N TYR A 36 -3.65 8.85 -14.34
CA TYR A 36 -3.65 7.92 -13.22
C TYR A 36 -2.62 8.28 -12.16
N ASN A 37 -1.37 8.53 -12.56
CA ASN A 37 -0.31 8.88 -11.62
C ASN A 37 -0.59 10.20 -10.90
N ILE A 38 -1.13 11.21 -11.58
CA ILE A 38 -1.53 12.48 -10.95
C ILE A 38 -2.64 12.25 -9.93
N VAL A 39 -3.68 11.50 -10.29
CA VAL A 39 -4.78 11.17 -9.37
C VAL A 39 -4.27 10.44 -8.14
N GLN A 40 -3.37 9.48 -8.31
CA GLN A 40 -2.77 8.74 -7.20
C GLN A 40 -1.88 9.63 -6.31
N VAL A 41 -1.08 10.53 -6.88
CA VAL A 41 -0.29 11.51 -6.09
C VAL A 41 -1.23 12.36 -5.23
N MET A 42 -2.29 12.92 -5.81
CA MET A 42 -3.26 13.75 -5.08
C MET A 42 -3.98 12.95 -3.98
N LEU A 43 -4.44 11.74 -4.30
CA LEU A 43 -5.17 10.88 -3.37
C LEU A 43 -4.29 10.45 -2.19
N CYS A 44 -3.06 9.99 -2.45
CA CYS A 44 -2.14 9.56 -1.40
C CYS A 44 -1.69 10.74 -0.53
N SER A 45 -1.42 11.91 -1.13
CA SER A 45 -1.11 13.13 -0.39
C SER A 45 -2.27 13.57 0.49
N TYR A 46 -3.50 13.53 -0.02
CA TYR A 46 -4.70 13.86 0.76
C TYR A 46 -4.84 12.93 1.97
N MET A 47 -4.75 11.62 1.77
CA MET A 47 -4.88 10.64 2.87
C MET A 47 -3.79 10.83 3.94
N CYS A 48 -2.56 11.12 3.51
CA CYS A 48 -1.44 11.41 4.41
C CYS A 48 -1.70 12.68 5.25
N ILE A 49 -2.06 13.79 4.60
CA ILE A 49 -2.29 15.07 5.26
C ILE A 49 -3.52 15.01 6.17
N GLU A 50 -4.62 14.46 5.69
CA GLU A 50 -5.86 14.34 6.47
C GLU A 50 -5.65 13.48 7.72
N SER A 51 -4.94 12.34 7.58
CA SER A 51 -4.62 11.49 8.73
C SER A 51 -3.72 12.22 9.74
N LEU A 52 -2.76 13.04 9.28
CA LEU A 52 -1.93 13.87 10.15
C LEU A 52 -2.76 14.93 10.88
N VAL A 53 -3.65 15.63 10.18
CA VAL A 53 -4.55 16.64 10.76
C VAL A 53 -5.44 16.02 11.83
N ILE A 54 -6.00 14.84 11.55
CA ILE A 54 -6.82 14.09 12.53
C ILE A 54 -5.98 13.73 13.74
N ALA A 55 -4.77 13.21 13.56
CA ALA A 55 -3.88 12.83 14.63
C ALA A 55 -3.55 14.03 15.55
N LEU A 56 -3.24 15.19 14.95
CA LEU A 56 -2.97 16.42 15.70
C LEU A 56 -4.20 16.92 16.47
N ARG A 57 -5.39 16.87 15.87
CA ARG A 57 -6.65 17.28 16.51
C ARG A 57 -7.07 16.36 17.67
N GLN A 58 -6.79 15.06 17.55
CA GLN A 58 -7.09 14.05 18.56
C GLN A 58 -6.00 13.93 19.63
N GLY A 59 -4.88 14.64 19.48
CA GLY A 59 -3.74 14.52 20.39
C GLY A 59 -3.03 13.16 20.31
N TYR A 60 -3.10 12.47 19.17
CA TYR A 60 -2.39 11.21 18.97
C TYR A 60 -0.88 11.42 18.99
N THR A 61 -0.18 10.47 19.58
CA THR A 61 1.27 10.49 19.73
C THR A 61 1.91 9.37 18.89
N LEU A 62 3.21 9.51 18.61
CA LEU A 62 3.98 8.45 17.95
C LEU A 62 4.17 7.22 18.85
N THR A 63 4.09 7.41 20.17
CA THR A 63 4.03 6.27 21.09
C THR A 63 2.67 5.60 20.93
N PRO A 64 2.63 4.31 20.57
CA PRO A 64 1.36 3.59 20.41
C PRO A 64 0.54 3.57 21.71
N CYS A 65 -0.70 3.17 21.62
CA CYS A 65 -1.77 3.21 22.62
C CYS A 65 -2.70 4.42 22.49
N ASN A 66 -2.82 4.95 21.30
CA ASN A 66 -3.77 6.01 20.99
C ASN A 66 -5.20 5.44 21.04
N THR A 67 -6.03 6.03 21.89
CA THR A 67 -7.40 5.56 22.10
C THR A 67 -8.27 5.90 20.88
N PHE A 68 -9.12 4.95 20.52
CA PHE A 68 -10.12 5.11 19.48
C PHE A 68 -11.43 5.65 20.08
N ASP A 69 -11.92 6.77 19.57
CA ASP A 69 -13.27 7.25 19.87
C ASP A 69 -14.29 6.59 18.95
N VAL A 70 -15.09 5.68 19.53
CA VAL A 70 -16.12 4.94 18.79
C VAL A 70 -17.25 5.87 18.29
N VAL A 71 -17.53 6.95 19.03
CA VAL A 71 -18.65 7.86 18.72
C VAL A 71 -18.31 8.80 17.57
N GLY A 72 -17.10 9.35 17.57
CA GLY A 72 -16.64 10.28 16.54
C GLY A 72 -15.93 9.63 15.37
N ALA A 73 -15.33 8.47 15.58
CA ALA A 73 -14.57 7.67 14.62
C ALA A 73 -13.80 8.51 13.56
N PRO A 74 -12.98 9.50 13.97
CA PRO A 74 -12.44 10.49 13.04
C PRO A 74 -11.55 9.86 11.96
N VAL A 75 -10.85 8.77 12.27
CA VAL A 75 -9.97 8.06 11.34
C VAL A 75 -10.75 7.16 10.37
N ALA A 76 -12.02 6.84 10.67
CA ALA A 76 -12.83 5.89 9.89
C ALA A 76 -12.95 6.27 8.42
N LYS A 77 -13.23 7.55 8.13
CA LYS A 77 -13.41 8.04 6.75
C LYS A 77 -12.12 7.91 5.93
N VAL A 78 -11.00 8.30 6.53
CA VAL A 78 -9.68 8.22 5.85
C VAL A 78 -9.26 6.76 5.68
N LEU A 79 -9.49 5.90 6.68
CA LEU A 79 -9.22 4.47 6.61
C LEU A 79 -10.09 3.80 5.53
N TRP A 80 -11.37 4.17 5.42
CA TRP A 80 -12.25 3.68 4.36
C TRP A 80 -11.74 4.11 2.98
N LEU A 81 -11.37 5.38 2.82
CA LEU A 81 -10.80 5.90 1.58
C LEU A 81 -9.49 5.19 1.24
N PHE A 82 -8.64 4.96 2.23
CA PHE A 82 -7.39 4.21 2.09
C PHE A 82 -7.64 2.77 1.62
N TYR A 83 -8.63 2.09 2.18
CA TYR A 83 -9.04 0.77 1.72
C TYR A 83 -9.54 0.80 0.27
N MET A 84 -10.40 1.76 -0.08
CA MET A 84 -10.93 1.89 -1.44
C MET A 84 -9.86 2.26 -2.46
N SER A 85 -8.84 3.03 -2.07
CA SER A 85 -7.71 3.35 -2.95
C SER A 85 -6.95 2.09 -3.40
N LYS A 86 -6.95 1.01 -2.60
CA LYS A 86 -6.30 -0.26 -2.97
C LYS A 86 -6.96 -0.93 -4.19
N VAL A 87 -8.24 -0.65 -4.46
CA VAL A 87 -8.89 -1.07 -5.71
C VAL A 87 -8.30 -0.31 -6.91
N LEU A 88 -8.03 0.99 -6.74
CA LEU A 88 -7.36 1.77 -7.78
C LEU A 88 -5.92 1.30 -8.02
N ASP A 89 -5.22 0.86 -6.96
CA ASP A 89 -3.85 0.34 -7.05
C ASP A 89 -3.76 -0.93 -7.94
N PHE A 90 -4.88 -1.65 -8.19
CA PHE A 90 -4.90 -2.76 -9.15
C PHE A 90 -4.66 -2.31 -10.60
N MET A 91 -4.87 -1.02 -10.89
CA MET A 91 -4.51 -0.46 -12.20
C MET A 91 -3.02 -0.53 -12.50
N ASP A 92 -2.15 -0.54 -11.49
CA ASP A 92 -0.71 -0.77 -11.68
C ASP A 92 -0.46 -2.12 -12.36
N THR A 93 -1.14 -3.17 -11.86
CA THR A 93 -1.07 -4.50 -12.46
C THR A 93 -1.66 -4.53 -13.86
N PHE A 94 -2.78 -3.80 -14.08
CA PHE A 94 -3.35 -3.66 -15.42
C PHE A 94 -2.32 -3.06 -16.40
N PHE A 95 -1.65 -1.96 -16.03
CA PHE A 95 -0.62 -1.37 -16.88
C PHE A 95 0.57 -2.31 -17.12
N ILE A 96 1.03 -3.03 -16.11
CA ILE A 96 2.12 -3.99 -16.23
C ILE A 96 1.79 -5.10 -17.24
N VAL A 97 0.60 -5.72 -17.11
CA VAL A 97 0.14 -6.81 -17.95
C VAL A 97 -0.09 -6.34 -19.39
N MET A 98 -0.82 -5.22 -19.56
CA MET A 98 -1.17 -4.71 -20.88
C MET A 98 0.04 -4.15 -21.67
N LYS A 99 1.03 -3.59 -20.96
CA LYS A 99 2.30 -3.14 -21.54
C LYS A 99 3.30 -4.29 -21.73
N LYS A 100 2.95 -5.52 -21.35
CA LYS A 100 3.84 -6.71 -21.36
C LYS A 100 5.14 -6.50 -20.58
N ASN A 101 5.11 -5.72 -19.52
CA ASN A 101 6.28 -5.46 -18.69
C ASN A 101 6.49 -6.57 -17.64
N TRP A 102 6.80 -7.77 -18.11
CA TRP A 102 6.86 -8.99 -17.29
C TRP A 102 7.89 -8.92 -16.15
N LYS A 103 8.94 -8.10 -16.32
CA LYS A 103 9.95 -7.89 -15.27
C LYS A 103 9.37 -7.23 -13.99
N GLN A 104 8.27 -6.48 -14.13
CA GLN A 104 7.60 -5.84 -13.01
C GLN A 104 6.48 -6.70 -12.41
N LEU A 105 5.98 -7.71 -13.15
CA LEU A 105 4.97 -8.64 -12.63
C LEU A 105 5.63 -9.71 -11.76
N THR A 106 6.16 -9.31 -10.62
CA THR A 106 6.85 -10.18 -9.66
C THR A 106 5.89 -10.80 -8.66
N PHE A 107 6.33 -11.85 -7.96
CA PHE A 107 5.60 -12.40 -6.82
C PHE A 107 5.30 -11.33 -5.76
N LEU A 108 6.30 -10.51 -5.41
CA LEU A 108 6.13 -9.39 -4.49
C LEU A 108 4.97 -8.47 -4.90
N HIS A 109 4.88 -8.10 -6.19
CA HIS A 109 3.83 -7.21 -6.69
C HIS A 109 2.43 -7.82 -6.49
N VAL A 110 2.22 -9.06 -6.94
CA VAL A 110 0.91 -9.74 -6.85
C VAL A 110 0.55 -10.05 -5.40
N TYR A 111 1.50 -10.50 -4.60
CA TYR A 111 1.33 -10.76 -3.17
C TYR A 111 0.93 -9.48 -2.44
N HIS A 112 1.66 -8.38 -2.63
CA HIS A 112 1.35 -7.10 -2.02
C HIS A 112 -0.07 -6.63 -2.35
N HIS A 113 -0.43 -6.54 -3.62
CA HIS A 113 -1.74 -6.00 -4.02
C HIS A 113 -2.92 -6.86 -3.54
N SER A 114 -2.81 -8.19 -3.59
CA SER A 114 -3.87 -9.07 -3.11
C SER A 114 -4.03 -9.06 -1.59
N THR A 115 -2.91 -9.08 -0.85
CA THR A 115 -2.92 -9.18 0.61
C THR A 115 -3.23 -7.86 1.29
N ILE A 116 -2.71 -6.73 0.80
CA ILE A 116 -2.98 -5.41 1.37
C ILE A 116 -4.47 -5.10 1.35
N PHE A 117 -5.16 -5.40 0.24
CA PHE A 117 -6.60 -5.22 0.12
C PHE A 117 -7.36 -6.08 1.14
N ALA A 118 -6.97 -7.35 1.31
CA ALA A 118 -7.59 -8.26 2.26
C ALA A 118 -7.37 -7.81 3.73
N PHE A 119 -6.17 -7.37 4.07
CA PHE A 119 -5.85 -6.90 5.44
C PHE A 119 -6.61 -5.62 5.80
N TYR A 120 -6.74 -4.64 4.89
CA TYR A 120 -7.50 -3.43 5.19
C TYR A 120 -9.01 -3.66 5.23
N TRP A 121 -9.53 -4.62 4.45
CA TRP A 121 -10.90 -5.08 4.64
C TRP A 121 -11.09 -5.66 6.05
N LEU A 122 -10.15 -6.48 6.51
CA LEU A 122 -10.19 -7.06 7.86
C LEU A 122 -10.16 -5.97 8.93
N ASN A 123 -9.27 -4.99 8.81
CA ASN A 123 -9.20 -3.86 9.73
C ASN A 123 -10.54 -3.10 9.81
N LEU A 124 -11.18 -2.81 8.68
CA LEU A 124 -12.46 -2.10 8.66
C LEU A 124 -13.62 -2.89 9.28
N ASN A 125 -13.59 -4.24 9.19
CA ASN A 125 -14.69 -5.09 9.65
C ASN A 125 -14.48 -5.70 11.04
N ALA A 126 -13.23 -5.98 11.41
CA ALA A 126 -12.91 -6.58 12.71
C ALA A 126 -12.62 -5.54 13.80
N GLY A 127 -12.41 -4.30 13.41
CA GLY A 127 -12.08 -3.18 14.27
C GLY A 127 -10.68 -2.62 13.99
N TYR A 128 -10.50 -1.39 14.42
CA TYR A 128 -9.23 -0.65 14.37
C TYR A 128 -9.19 0.27 15.59
N ASP A 129 -8.02 0.78 15.94
CA ASP A 129 -7.86 1.80 16.96
C ASP A 129 -7.18 3.07 16.42
N GLY A 130 -6.92 4.04 17.30
CA GLY A 130 -6.31 5.30 16.91
C GLY A 130 -4.96 5.10 16.22
N ASP A 131 -4.21 4.08 16.58
CA ASP A 131 -2.84 3.83 16.11
C ASP A 131 -2.73 3.56 14.60
N ILE A 132 -3.85 3.25 13.93
CA ILE A 132 -3.88 3.07 12.47
C ILE A 132 -3.48 4.34 11.70
N PHE A 133 -3.59 5.53 12.33
CA PHE A 133 -3.24 6.79 11.71
C PHE A 133 -1.80 6.79 11.18
N LEU A 134 -0.86 6.22 11.94
CA LEU A 134 0.56 6.20 11.58
C LEU A 134 0.79 5.39 10.31
N THR A 135 0.13 4.24 10.17
CA THR A 135 0.20 3.43 8.96
C THR A 135 -0.30 4.19 7.74
N ILE A 136 -1.42 4.93 7.87
CA ILE A 136 -1.98 5.71 6.76
C ILE A 136 -1.02 6.84 6.36
N ILE A 137 -0.43 7.55 7.35
CA ILE A 137 0.55 8.62 7.09
C ILE A 137 1.77 8.06 6.35
N LEU A 138 2.40 7.02 6.92
CA LEU A 138 3.62 6.46 6.35
C LEU A 138 3.39 5.90 4.94
N ASN A 139 2.30 5.14 4.75
CA ASN A 139 1.98 4.56 3.45
C ASN A 139 1.58 5.64 2.44
N GLY A 140 0.76 6.61 2.84
CA GLY A 140 0.36 7.74 1.99
C GLY A 140 1.57 8.56 1.53
N ALA A 141 2.50 8.88 2.42
CA ALA A 141 3.72 9.62 2.09
C ALA A 141 4.59 8.84 1.09
N ILE A 142 4.86 7.56 1.35
CA ILE A 142 5.65 6.71 0.46
C ILE A 142 4.98 6.53 -0.90
N HIS A 143 3.66 6.30 -0.95
CA HIS A 143 2.93 6.16 -2.20
C HIS A 143 2.89 7.47 -3.00
N THR A 144 2.80 8.64 -2.34
CA THR A 144 2.93 9.95 -2.99
C THR A 144 4.26 10.04 -3.75
N VAL A 145 5.38 9.70 -3.08
CA VAL A 145 6.71 9.72 -3.72
C VAL A 145 6.80 8.65 -4.82
N MET A 146 6.23 7.47 -4.61
CA MET A 146 6.25 6.37 -5.57
C MET A 146 5.48 6.72 -6.85
N TYR A 147 4.27 7.28 -6.75
CA TYR A 147 3.51 7.68 -7.93
C TYR A 147 4.10 8.92 -8.61
N THR A 148 4.77 9.81 -7.86
CA THR A 148 5.62 10.86 -8.43
C THR A 148 6.76 10.25 -9.24
N TYR A 149 7.43 9.21 -8.72
CA TYR A 149 8.44 8.46 -9.46
C TYR A 149 7.86 7.86 -10.76
N TYR A 150 6.66 7.24 -10.70
CA TYR A 150 6.02 6.68 -11.89
C TYR A 150 5.65 7.78 -12.90
N PHE A 151 5.17 8.93 -12.43
CA PHE A 151 4.90 10.08 -13.28
C PHE A 151 6.17 10.59 -13.98
N VAL A 152 7.26 10.81 -13.24
CA VAL A 152 8.55 11.26 -13.80
C VAL A 152 9.09 10.24 -14.78
N SER A 153 8.93 8.94 -14.52
CA SER A 153 9.40 7.85 -15.38
C SER A 153 8.71 7.77 -16.75
N LEU A 154 7.57 8.47 -16.93
CA LEU A 154 6.94 8.63 -18.25
C LEU A 154 7.73 9.58 -19.16
N HIS A 155 8.54 10.48 -18.58
CA HIS A 155 9.24 11.55 -19.27
C HIS A 155 10.76 11.33 -19.36
N THR A 156 11.35 10.69 -18.34
CA THR A 156 12.79 10.42 -18.29
C THR A 156 13.08 9.03 -17.72
N ARG A 157 14.19 8.44 -18.15
CA ARG A 157 14.69 7.15 -17.64
C ARG A 157 15.80 7.32 -16.60
N ASP A 158 16.38 8.51 -16.53
CA ASP A 158 17.49 8.80 -15.62
C ASP A 158 16.94 9.34 -14.29
N ILE A 159 16.60 8.39 -13.39
CA ILE A 159 16.02 8.70 -12.07
C ILE A 159 16.93 8.07 -11.00
N TRP A 160 17.87 8.87 -10.49
CA TRP A 160 18.89 8.45 -9.52
C TRP A 160 18.31 8.05 -8.15
N TRP A 161 17.17 8.61 -7.75
CA TRP A 161 16.58 8.41 -6.42
C TRP A 161 15.70 7.16 -6.26
N LYS A 162 15.53 6.32 -7.29
CA LYS A 162 14.78 5.06 -7.24
C LYS A 162 15.24 4.14 -6.10
N LYS A 163 16.54 4.00 -5.88
CA LYS A 163 17.12 3.20 -4.80
C LYS A 163 16.65 3.69 -3.42
N TYR A 164 16.67 5.00 -3.20
CA TYR A 164 16.25 5.60 -1.94
C TYR A 164 14.77 5.42 -1.66
N LEU A 165 13.93 5.42 -2.69
CA LEU A 165 12.50 5.11 -2.55
C LEU A 165 12.32 3.71 -1.95
N THR A 166 13.02 2.68 -2.45
CA THR A 166 12.94 1.32 -1.90
C THR A 166 13.45 1.26 -0.46
N MET A 167 14.52 2.02 -0.14
CA MET A 167 15.00 2.14 1.25
C MET A 167 13.93 2.76 2.17
N CYS A 168 13.26 3.83 1.75
CA CYS A 168 12.18 4.45 2.50
C CYS A 168 11.00 3.49 2.72
N GLN A 169 10.67 2.65 1.74
CA GLN A 169 9.64 1.60 1.90
C GLN A 169 10.05 0.58 2.97
N MET A 170 11.31 0.17 3.02
CA MET A 170 11.79 -0.74 4.09
C MET A 170 11.75 -0.06 5.47
N VAL A 171 12.14 1.22 5.57
CA VAL A 171 12.04 1.99 6.82
C VAL A 171 10.58 2.06 7.28
N GLN A 172 9.63 2.32 6.37
CA GLN A 172 8.20 2.29 6.67
C GLN A 172 7.80 0.96 7.32
N PHE A 173 8.14 -0.18 6.71
CA PHE A 173 7.81 -1.50 7.27
C PHE A 173 8.49 -1.73 8.62
N GLY A 174 9.72 -1.24 8.80
CA GLY A 174 10.42 -1.26 10.09
C GLY A 174 9.63 -0.52 11.18
N CYS A 175 9.21 0.71 10.90
CA CYS A 175 8.38 1.50 11.84
C CYS A 175 7.06 0.79 12.20
N MET A 176 6.38 0.22 11.20
CA MET A 176 5.13 -0.51 11.39
C MET A 176 5.34 -1.79 12.24
N ASN A 177 6.45 -2.50 12.05
CA ASN A 177 6.80 -3.66 12.87
C ASN A 177 7.10 -3.27 14.33
N VAL A 178 7.85 -2.19 14.56
CA VAL A 178 8.12 -1.67 15.91
C VAL A 178 6.81 -1.31 16.62
N GLN A 179 5.88 -0.63 15.93
CA GLN A 179 4.55 -0.32 16.45
C GLN A 179 3.78 -1.59 16.84
N ALA A 180 3.75 -2.59 15.96
CA ALA A 180 3.04 -3.85 16.21
C ALA A 180 3.62 -4.62 17.40
N VAL A 181 4.95 -4.70 17.52
CA VAL A 181 5.63 -5.33 18.67
C VAL A 181 5.29 -4.61 19.98
N TYR A 182 5.31 -3.26 19.96
CA TYR A 182 4.94 -2.49 21.14
C TYR A 182 3.49 -2.75 21.58
N LEU A 183 2.54 -2.76 20.64
CA LEU A 183 1.12 -3.03 20.92
C LEU A 183 0.91 -4.46 21.46
N LEU A 184 1.63 -5.45 20.94
CA LEU A 184 1.56 -6.83 21.44
C LEU A 184 2.15 -6.96 22.86
N GLY A 185 3.24 -6.24 23.16
CA GLY A 185 3.92 -6.30 24.44
C GLY A 185 3.25 -5.49 25.54
N SER A 186 2.67 -4.33 25.22
CA SER A 186 2.05 -3.43 26.18
C SER A 186 0.63 -3.85 26.59
N GLY A 187 -0.08 -4.55 25.69
CA GLY A 187 -1.48 -4.91 25.89
C GLY A 187 -2.44 -3.72 26.05
N CYS A 188 -2.00 -2.52 25.66
CA CYS A 188 -2.74 -1.28 25.87
C CYS A 188 -3.88 -1.04 24.86
N THR A 189 -3.88 -1.74 23.73
CA THR A 189 -4.92 -1.62 22.72
C THR A 189 -6.14 -2.47 23.04
N LYS A 190 -7.34 -1.95 22.74
CA LYS A 190 -8.58 -2.73 22.75
C LYS A 190 -8.74 -3.62 21.52
N PHE A 191 -7.85 -3.46 20.56
CA PHE A 191 -7.84 -4.26 19.33
C PHE A 191 -7.45 -5.72 19.63
N PRO A 192 -8.10 -6.71 19.02
CA PRO A 192 -7.81 -8.11 19.31
C PRO A 192 -6.33 -8.47 19.06
N PRO A 193 -5.60 -8.98 20.07
CA PRO A 193 -4.15 -9.29 19.91
C PRO A 193 -3.83 -10.25 18.77
N ARG A 194 -4.78 -11.15 18.44
CA ARG A 194 -4.63 -12.08 17.31
C ARG A 194 -4.54 -11.33 15.97
N LEU A 195 -5.30 -10.26 15.79
CA LEU A 195 -5.25 -9.45 14.58
C LEU A 195 -3.96 -8.63 14.50
N THR A 196 -3.51 -8.08 15.64
CA THR A 196 -2.21 -7.40 15.72
C THR A 196 -1.07 -8.37 15.39
N ALA A 197 -1.12 -9.61 15.88
CA ALA A 197 -0.12 -10.64 15.57
C ALA A 197 -0.14 -11.02 14.07
N MET A 198 -1.32 -11.20 13.49
CA MET A 198 -1.46 -11.45 12.04
C MET A 198 -0.89 -10.29 11.22
N TYR A 199 -1.20 -9.05 11.62
CA TYR A 199 -0.65 -7.86 10.98
C TYR A 199 0.87 -7.82 11.09
N PHE A 200 1.44 -8.09 12.27
CA PHE A 200 2.88 -8.16 12.47
C PHE A 200 3.53 -9.17 11.51
N VAL A 201 3.02 -10.41 11.46
CA VAL A 201 3.53 -11.45 10.55
C VAL A 201 3.46 -10.99 9.10
N TYR A 202 2.36 -10.35 8.70
CA TYR A 202 2.19 -9.82 7.37
C TYR A 202 3.24 -8.74 7.04
N ILE A 203 3.44 -7.75 7.91
CA ILE A 203 4.41 -6.67 7.68
C ILE A 203 5.86 -7.21 7.69
N VAL A 204 6.18 -8.22 8.54
CA VAL A 204 7.48 -8.90 8.48
C VAL A 204 7.68 -9.58 7.12
N SER A 205 6.66 -10.26 6.59
CA SER A 205 6.74 -10.88 5.26
C SER A 205 6.97 -9.85 4.16
N MET A 206 6.29 -8.70 4.21
CA MET A 206 6.51 -7.58 3.29
C MET A 206 7.93 -7.04 3.39
N PHE A 207 8.41 -6.79 4.60
CA PHE A 207 9.79 -6.33 4.81
C PHE A 207 10.82 -7.29 4.20
N GLY A 208 10.67 -8.60 4.45
CA GLY A 208 11.56 -9.63 3.90
C GLY A 208 11.54 -9.66 2.35
N LEU A 209 10.36 -9.57 1.74
CA LEU A 209 10.22 -9.53 0.28
C LEU A 209 10.82 -8.26 -0.34
N PHE A 210 10.64 -7.10 0.30
CA PHE A 210 11.25 -5.86 -0.16
C PHE A 210 12.77 -5.85 0.03
N ALA A 211 13.29 -6.41 1.12
CA ALA A 211 14.73 -6.56 1.34
C ALA A 211 15.35 -7.49 0.29
N HIS A 212 14.70 -8.61 -0.02
CA HIS A 212 15.13 -9.50 -1.10
C HIS A 212 15.13 -8.79 -2.46
N PHE A 213 14.05 -8.06 -2.78
CA PHE A 213 13.99 -7.27 -4.00
C PHE A 213 15.10 -6.21 -4.06
N PHE A 214 15.39 -5.54 -2.95
CA PHE A 214 16.46 -4.54 -2.87
C PHE A 214 17.81 -5.13 -3.22
N VAL A 215 18.18 -6.28 -2.60
CA VAL A 215 19.45 -6.97 -2.85
C VAL A 215 19.58 -7.45 -4.30
N GLN A 216 18.45 -7.84 -4.93
CA GLN A 216 18.49 -8.28 -6.34
C GLN A 216 18.53 -7.12 -7.35
N SER A 217 18.12 -5.93 -6.95
CA SER A 217 17.97 -4.79 -7.87
C SER A 217 19.11 -3.79 -7.82
N TYR A 218 19.88 -3.80 -6.73
CA TYR A 218 20.95 -2.81 -6.45
C TYR A 218 22.22 -3.46 -5.91
#